data_97d6ee9a76cc769b64110fa33bf44228
#
_entry.id   97d6ee9a76cc769b64110fa33bf44228
#
_cell.length_a   1.000
_cell.length_b   1.000
_cell.length_c   1.000
_cell.angle_alpha   90.00
_cell.angle_beta   90.00
_cell.angle_gamma   90.00
#
_symmetry.space_group_name_H-M   'P 1'
#
loop_
_entity.id
_entity.type
_entity.pdbx_description
1 polymer ?
#
loop_
_entity_poly.entity_id
_entity_poly.type
_entity_poly.pdbx_seq_one_letter_code
_entity_poly.pdbx_strand_id
1 'polypeptide(L)'
;MTSADRSSAAIVADDLHMRFGEVRALRGVSFEVPRGTVLGLLGPNGAGKTTAVRILTTIITPTSGTARVNGINVVDDPQAVRRSIGLAGQYAAVDEDLTGRENLTLIATLSHVDKATGRARATELLDQFRLSDAGDRAIKTYSGGMRRRLDLAAALVMRPPVLLLDEPTTGLDPASRQDLWGVIEGLVGDGTTVLLTTQYLEEADRLADDIVVINEGVVAAQGTASDLKQRLGETMLVVSMGSDASAAAAITALASAAPSSTQHGNEIHVPLKGGAGAVRDILNLLQSTGSELGRIDIHEPTLDDVFLSITGGK
;
A
#
# COMPACT_ATOMS: atom_id res chain seq x y z
N MET A 1 -17.01 -10.25 -14.24
CA MET A 1 -16.83 -11.06 -13.01
C MET A 1 -18.19 -11.65 -12.62
N THR A 2 -18.27 -12.95 -12.43
CA THR A 2 -19.53 -13.66 -12.12
C THR A 2 -19.82 -13.63 -10.62
N SER A 3 -21.11 -13.77 -10.24
CA SER A 3 -21.60 -13.76 -8.85
C SER A 3 -20.88 -14.76 -7.90
N ALA A 4 -20.27 -15.81 -8.42
CA ALA A 4 -19.54 -16.82 -7.65
C ALA A 4 -18.16 -16.32 -7.14
N ASP A 5 -17.53 -15.39 -7.85
CA ASP A 5 -16.21 -14.82 -7.50
C ASP A 5 -16.29 -13.85 -6.29
N ARG A 6 -17.43 -13.16 -6.14
CA ARG A 6 -17.67 -12.23 -5.02
C ARG A 6 -17.83 -12.92 -3.65
N SER A 7 -18.07 -14.24 -3.64
CA SER A 7 -18.21 -15.04 -2.40
C SER A 7 -16.86 -15.29 -1.70
N SER A 8 -15.74 -15.13 -2.39
CA SER A 8 -14.39 -15.36 -1.85
C SER A 8 -13.70 -14.10 -1.30
N ALA A 9 -14.23 -12.90 -1.57
CA ALA A 9 -13.65 -11.66 -1.10
C ALA A 9 -13.93 -11.41 0.40
N ALA A 10 -12.92 -10.92 1.11
CA ALA A 10 -13.06 -10.48 2.49
C ALA A 10 -13.69 -9.09 2.59
N ILE A 11 -13.39 -8.22 1.62
CA ILE A 11 -13.97 -6.88 1.53
C ILE A 11 -14.51 -6.69 0.12
N VAL A 12 -15.71 -6.12 0.01
CA VAL A 12 -16.31 -5.68 -1.25
C VAL A 12 -16.84 -4.28 -1.07
N ALA A 13 -16.37 -3.36 -1.89
CA ALA A 13 -16.92 -2.03 -2.08
C ALA A 13 -17.53 -1.96 -3.48
N ASP A 14 -18.79 -1.58 -3.62
CA ASP A 14 -19.51 -1.56 -4.88
C ASP A 14 -20.24 -0.23 -5.06
N ASP A 15 -19.77 0.57 -6.01
CA ASP A 15 -20.29 1.89 -6.38
C ASP A 15 -20.45 2.84 -5.18
N LEU A 16 -19.44 2.92 -4.32
CA LEU A 16 -19.50 3.73 -3.11
C LEU A 16 -19.49 5.21 -3.42
N HIS A 17 -20.52 5.89 -2.95
CA HIS A 17 -20.63 7.35 -2.96
C HIS A 17 -20.68 7.91 -1.55
N MET A 18 -19.99 9.01 -1.31
CA MET A 18 -20.06 9.74 -0.05
C MET A 18 -20.03 11.25 -0.27
N ARG A 19 -20.97 11.95 0.34
CA ARG A 19 -21.12 13.39 0.27
C ARG A 19 -21.14 14.01 1.67
N PHE A 20 -20.34 15.05 1.87
CA PHE A 20 -20.35 15.88 3.07
C PHE A 20 -20.73 17.31 2.65
N GLY A 21 -22.00 17.68 2.85
CA GLY A 21 -22.52 18.93 2.30
C GLY A 21 -22.31 19.00 0.77
N GLU A 22 -21.56 19.98 0.30
CA GLU A 22 -21.24 20.14 -1.13
C GLU A 22 -20.07 19.29 -1.61
N VAL A 23 -19.25 18.74 -0.68
CA VAL A 23 -18.04 17.96 -1.02
C VAL A 23 -18.43 16.51 -1.34
N ARG A 24 -18.12 16.04 -2.54
CA ARG A 24 -18.25 14.64 -2.95
C ARG A 24 -16.93 13.91 -2.69
N ALA A 25 -16.82 13.27 -1.52
CA ALA A 25 -15.61 12.58 -1.11
C ALA A 25 -15.40 11.24 -1.84
N LEU A 26 -16.49 10.54 -2.21
CA LEU A 26 -16.47 9.35 -3.07
C LEU A 26 -17.52 9.50 -4.18
N ARG A 27 -17.18 9.04 -5.38
CA ARG A 27 -17.95 9.22 -6.61
C ARG A 27 -18.04 7.92 -7.41
N GLY A 28 -18.46 6.81 -6.77
CA GLY A 28 -18.60 5.51 -7.41
C GLY A 28 -17.33 4.65 -7.29
N VAL A 29 -16.74 4.58 -6.08
CA VAL A 29 -15.56 3.77 -5.81
C VAL A 29 -15.94 2.30 -5.66
N SER A 30 -15.32 1.43 -6.46
CA SER A 30 -15.52 -0.02 -6.42
C SER A 30 -14.18 -0.73 -6.35
N PHE A 31 -14.04 -1.70 -5.44
CA PHE A 31 -12.90 -2.60 -5.32
C PHE A 31 -13.25 -3.83 -4.48
N GLU A 32 -12.44 -4.87 -4.60
CA GLU A 32 -12.56 -6.10 -3.84
C GLU A 32 -11.21 -6.47 -3.21
N VAL A 33 -11.22 -7.10 -2.03
CA VAL A 33 -10.02 -7.63 -1.37
C VAL A 33 -10.20 -9.12 -1.16
N PRO A 34 -9.45 -9.97 -1.86
CA PRO A 34 -9.46 -11.41 -1.63
C PRO A 34 -9.02 -11.75 -0.21
N ARG A 35 -9.46 -12.89 0.33
CA ARG A 35 -9.05 -13.35 1.66
C ARG A 35 -7.56 -13.66 1.71
N GLY A 36 -6.90 -13.24 2.80
CA GLY A 36 -5.46 -13.49 3.02
C GLY A 36 -4.53 -12.69 2.11
N THR A 37 -5.02 -11.58 1.53
CA THR A 37 -4.21 -10.68 0.69
C THR A 37 -4.17 -9.27 1.25
N VAL A 38 -3.25 -8.46 0.72
CA VAL A 38 -3.13 -7.03 1.01
C VAL A 38 -3.64 -6.23 -0.18
N LEU A 39 -4.65 -5.38 0.04
CA LEU A 39 -4.99 -4.31 -0.91
C LEU A 39 -4.40 -2.99 -0.46
N GLY A 40 -3.57 -2.37 -1.29
CA GLY A 40 -3.11 -1.01 -1.13
C GLY A 40 -4.10 0.01 -1.71
N LEU A 41 -4.68 0.87 -0.87
CA LEU A 41 -5.52 1.98 -1.30
C LEU A 41 -4.67 3.25 -1.35
N LEU A 42 -4.20 3.60 -2.54
CA LEU A 42 -3.24 4.66 -2.79
C LEU A 42 -3.94 5.95 -3.26
N GLY A 43 -3.37 7.09 -2.98
CA GLY A 43 -3.89 8.37 -3.48
C GLY A 43 -3.39 9.57 -2.67
N PRO A 44 -3.52 10.80 -3.21
CA PRO A 44 -3.14 12.00 -2.48
C PRO A 44 -4.04 12.25 -1.26
N ASN A 45 -3.62 13.22 -0.43
CA ASN A 45 -4.46 13.68 0.69
C ASN A 45 -5.78 14.25 0.14
N GLY A 46 -6.90 13.87 0.77
CA GLY A 46 -8.23 14.27 0.32
C GLY A 46 -8.82 13.45 -0.84
N ALA A 47 -8.11 12.45 -1.37
CA ALA A 47 -8.61 11.61 -2.47
C ALA A 47 -9.83 10.74 -2.10
N GLY A 48 -10.09 10.51 -0.80
CA GLY A 48 -11.22 9.69 -0.32
C GLY A 48 -10.83 8.41 0.41
N LYS A 49 -9.53 8.10 0.55
CA LYS A 49 -9.02 6.86 1.20
C LYS A 49 -9.60 6.64 2.60
N THR A 50 -9.37 7.59 3.53
CA THR A 50 -9.90 7.54 4.90
C THR A 50 -11.43 7.49 4.92
N THR A 51 -12.11 8.12 3.95
CA THR A 51 -13.57 8.04 3.83
C THR A 51 -14.03 6.62 3.51
N ALA A 52 -13.36 5.93 2.59
CA ALA A 52 -13.63 4.53 2.27
C ALA A 52 -13.40 3.62 3.50
N VAL A 53 -12.27 3.80 4.23
CA VAL A 53 -12.01 3.09 5.48
C VAL A 53 -13.10 3.33 6.51
N ARG A 54 -13.55 4.58 6.72
CA ARG A 54 -14.63 4.92 7.68
C ARG A 54 -15.96 4.27 7.32
N ILE A 55 -16.28 4.09 6.04
CA ILE A 55 -17.47 3.34 5.61
C ILE A 55 -17.30 1.86 5.94
N LEU A 56 -16.19 1.25 5.57
CA LEU A 56 -15.91 -0.17 5.80
C LEU A 56 -15.86 -0.52 7.30
N THR A 57 -15.41 0.41 8.14
CA THR A 57 -15.37 0.26 9.60
C THR A 57 -16.68 0.69 10.29
N THR A 58 -17.71 1.01 9.51
CA THR A 58 -19.04 1.41 10.00
C THR A 58 -19.06 2.69 10.84
N ILE A 59 -18.03 3.54 10.74
CA ILE A 59 -17.98 4.85 11.41
C ILE A 59 -18.93 5.83 10.75
N ILE A 60 -19.09 5.74 9.43
CA ILE A 60 -20.03 6.54 8.64
C ILE A 60 -20.80 5.63 7.68
N THR A 61 -22.03 6.03 7.36
CA THR A 61 -22.88 5.36 6.37
C THR A 61 -22.65 5.98 4.99
N PRO A 62 -22.46 5.20 3.90
CA PRO A 62 -22.33 5.75 2.56
C PRO A 62 -23.61 6.47 2.13
N THR A 63 -23.49 7.45 1.24
CA THR A 63 -24.66 8.16 0.66
C THR A 63 -25.41 7.23 -0.31
N SER A 64 -24.69 6.40 -1.06
CA SER A 64 -25.22 5.32 -1.90
C SER A 64 -24.12 4.30 -2.22
N GLY A 65 -24.48 3.20 -2.87
CA GLY A 65 -23.61 2.05 -3.08
C GLY A 65 -23.68 1.06 -1.92
N THR A 66 -22.89 0.00 -1.99
CA THR A 66 -22.86 -1.05 -0.96
C THR A 66 -21.44 -1.41 -0.56
N ALA A 67 -21.25 -1.74 0.72
CA ALA A 67 -19.99 -2.28 1.23
C ALA A 67 -20.26 -3.51 2.08
N ARG A 68 -19.38 -4.52 1.94
CA ARG A 68 -19.43 -5.75 2.73
C ARG A 68 -18.05 -6.06 3.28
N VAL A 69 -18.00 -6.53 4.51
CA VAL A 69 -16.80 -7.05 5.17
C VAL A 69 -17.12 -8.44 5.70
N ASN A 70 -16.33 -9.43 5.35
CA ASN A 70 -16.60 -10.86 5.63
C ASN A 70 -18.01 -11.32 5.20
N GLY A 71 -18.52 -10.76 4.09
CA GLY A 71 -19.88 -11.04 3.60
C GLY A 71 -20.99 -10.28 4.32
N ILE A 72 -20.70 -9.55 5.41
CA ILE A 72 -21.65 -8.77 6.20
C ILE A 72 -21.76 -7.37 5.61
N ASN A 73 -22.97 -6.92 5.32
CA ASN A 73 -23.21 -5.55 4.86
C ASN A 73 -22.96 -4.56 6.01
N VAL A 74 -22.18 -3.51 5.74
CA VAL A 74 -21.75 -2.54 6.76
C VAL A 74 -22.89 -1.68 7.32
N VAL A 75 -24.00 -1.56 6.58
CA VAL A 75 -25.19 -0.81 6.98
C VAL A 75 -26.19 -1.68 7.74
N ASP A 76 -26.37 -2.94 7.31
CA ASP A 76 -27.39 -3.82 7.86
C ASP A 76 -27.00 -4.38 9.24
N ASP A 77 -25.74 -4.76 9.43
CA ASP A 77 -25.23 -5.23 10.73
C ASP A 77 -23.83 -4.67 11.07
N PRO A 78 -23.77 -3.37 11.44
CA PRO A 78 -22.52 -2.72 11.78
C PRO A 78 -21.83 -3.32 13.01
N GLN A 79 -22.58 -3.96 13.92
CA GLN A 79 -21.97 -4.59 15.10
C GLN A 79 -21.24 -5.89 14.75
N ALA A 80 -21.80 -6.71 13.87
CA ALA A 80 -21.13 -7.92 13.39
C ALA A 80 -19.87 -7.56 12.59
N VAL A 81 -19.92 -6.51 11.76
CA VAL A 81 -18.73 -6.01 11.06
C VAL A 81 -17.64 -5.61 12.05
N ARG A 82 -17.95 -4.76 13.05
CA ARG A 82 -16.96 -4.32 14.06
C ARG A 82 -16.32 -5.46 14.84
N ARG A 83 -17.04 -6.57 15.06
CA ARG A 83 -16.50 -7.77 15.70
C ARG A 83 -15.57 -8.58 14.78
N SER A 84 -15.64 -8.37 13.47
CA SER A 84 -14.85 -9.11 12.48
C SER A 84 -13.65 -8.34 11.92
N ILE A 85 -13.44 -7.11 12.39
CA ILE A 85 -12.35 -6.24 11.91
C ILE A 85 -11.44 -5.77 13.03
N GLY A 86 -10.17 -5.52 12.69
CA GLY A 86 -9.27 -4.66 13.44
C GLY A 86 -9.07 -3.35 12.68
N LEU A 87 -8.96 -2.25 13.40
CA LEU A 87 -8.65 -0.94 12.85
C LEU A 87 -7.46 -0.35 13.59
N ALA A 88 -6.39 -0.02 12.85
CA ALA A 88 -5.33 0.85 13.34
C ALA A 88 -5.28 2.09 12.43
N GLY A 89 -5.53 3.26 13.00
CA GLY A 89 -5.72 4.50 12.28
C GLY A 89 -4.78 5.62 12.71
N GLN A 90 -5.04 6.84 12.23
CA GLN A 90 -4.27 8.04 12.59
C GLN A 90 -4.36 8.42 14.08
N TYR A 91 -5.40 7.96 14.79
CA TYR A 91 -5.61 8.22 16.21
C TYR A 91 -5.29 6.94 17.00
N ALA A 92 -4.33 7.04 17.89
CA ALA A 92 -3.99 5.96 18.80
C ALA A 92 -5.20 5.59 19.68
N ALA A 93 -5.57 4.30 19.64
CA ALA A 93 -6.65 3.76 20.48
C ALA A 93 -6.17 3.46 21.92
N VAL A 94 -4.98 3.92 22.30
CA VAL A 94 -4.29 3.59 23.54
C VAL A 94 -4.24 4.81 24.48
N ASP A 95 -4.42 4.55 25.77
CA ASP A 95 -4.30 5.55 26.83
C ASP A 95 -2.82 5.74 27.19
N GLU A 96 -2.34 6.97 27.13
CA GLU A 96 -0.92 7.30 27.35
C GLU A 96 -0.46 7.15 28.80
N ASP A 97 -1.36 7.20 29.77
CA ASP A 97 -1.06 7.05 31.20
C ASP A 97 -0.99 5.58 31.62
N LEU A 98 -1.58 4.67 30.85
CA LEU A 98 -1.51 3.25 31.08
C LEU A 98 -0.22 2.65 30.47
N THR A 99 0.16 1.48 30.96
CA THR A 99 1.23 0.66 30.36
C THR A 99 0.75 -0.02 29.08
N GLY A 100 1.67 -0.52 28.26
CA GLY A 100 1.32 -1.30 27.08
C GLY A 100 0.46 -2.53 27.41
N ARG A 101 0.83 -3.25 28.48
CA ARG A 101 0.10 -4.42 28.96
C ARG A 101 -1.30 -4.08 29.46
N GLU A 102 -1.44 -2.98 30.22
CA GLU A 102 -2.74 -2.52 30.71
C GLU A 102 -3.67 -2.13 29.57
N ASN A 103 -3.16 -1.42 28.57
CA ASN A 103 -3.94 -1.05 27.37
C ASN A 103 -4.48 -2.29 26.63
N LEU A 104 -3.64 -3.25 26.32
CA LEU A 104 -4.06 -4.47 25.62
C LEU A 104 -5.06 -5.29 26.44
N THR A 105 -4.85 -5.35 27.78
CA THR A 105 -5.77 -6.03 28.70
C THR A 105 -7.10 -5.30 28.81
N LEU A 106 -7.09 -3.98 28.82
CA LEU A 106 -8.30 -3.13 28.82
C LEU A 106 -9.12 -3.38 27.55
N ILE A 107 -8.48 -3.35 26.37
CA ILE A 107 -9.15 -3.62 25.11
C ILE A 107 -9.76 -5.03 25.08
N ALA A 108 -9.02 -6.05 25.55
CA ALA A 108 -9.55 -7.40 25.69
C ALA A 108 -10.81 -7.43 26.58
N THR A 109 -10.77 -6.72 27.71
CA THR A 109 -11.90 -6.63 28.66
C THR A 109 -13.12 -5.93 28.02
N LEU A 110 -12.89 -4.81 27.33
CA LEU A 110 -13.96 -4.09 26.61
C LEU A 110 -14.55 -4.92 25.47
N SER A 111 -13.76 -5.83 24.93
CA SER A 111 -14.19 -6.79 23.89
C SER A 111 -14.82 -8.07 24.50
N HIS A 112 -15.12 -8.09 25.79
CA HIS A 112 -15.73 -9.21 26.52
C HIS A 112 -14.89 -10.51 26.54
N VAL A 113 -13.57 -10.40 26.38
CA VAL A 113 -12.63 -11.52 26.59
C VAL A 113 -12.43 -11.75 28.07
N ASP A 114 -12.42 -13.00 28.52
CA ASP A 114 -12.13 -13.30 29.91
C ASP A 114 -10.73 -12.84 30.35
N LYS A 115 -10.58 -12.55 31.64
CA LYS A 115 -9.39 -11.90 32.18
C LYS A 115 -8.09 -12.73 31.97
N ALA A 116 -8.18 -14.06 32.03
CA ALA A 116 -7.01 -14.93 31.88
C ALA A 116 -6.55 -14.94 30.42
N THR A 117 -7.47 -15.15 29.49
CA THR A 117 -7.25 -15.11 28.04
C THR A 117 -6.75 -13.72 27.60
N GLY A 118 -7.36 -12.64 28.10
CA GLY A 118 -6.95 -11.28 27.78
C GLY A 118 -5.52 -10.96 28.20
N ARG A 119 -5.09 -11.42 29.41
CA ARG A 119 -3.69 -11.26 29.86
C ARG A 119 -2.70 -12.08 29.05
N ALA A 120 -3.05 -13.33 28.72
CA ALA A 120 -2.22 -14.18 27.86
C ALA A 120 -2.05 -13.55 26.47
N ARG A 121 -3.15 -13.06 25.89
CA ARG A 121 -3.13 -12.38 24.59
C ARG A 121 -2.30 -11.09 24.62
N ALA A 122 -2.41 -10.29 25.66
CA ALA A 122 -1.59 -9.09 25.83
C ALA A 122 -0.09 -9.43 25.86
N THR A 123 0.31 -10.51 26.54
CA THR A 123 1.70 -10.97 26.58
C THR A 123 2.17 -11.45 25.22
N GLU A 124 1.37 -12.26 24.52
CA GLU A 124 1.63 -12.74 23.16
C GLU A 124 1.86 -11.58 22.19
N LEU A 125 0.96 -10.58 22.21
CA LEU A 125 1.06 -9.40 21.34
C LEU A 125 2.28 -8.54 21.68
N LEU A 126 2.57 -8.31 22.95
CA LEU A 126 3.78 -7.56 23.32
C LEU A 126 5.05 -8.24 22.80
N ASP A 127 5.10 -9.57 22.82
CA ASP A 127 6.23 -10.33 22.28
C ASP A 127 6.28 -10.24 20.75
N GLN A 128 5.17 -10.54 20.07
CA GLN A 128 5.05 -10.46 18.60
C GLN A 128 5.48 -9.10 18.04
N PHE A 129 5.14 -8.03 18.77
CA PHE A 129 5.45 -6.64 18.36
C PHE A 129 6.77 -6.11 18.93
N ARG A 130 7.60 -6.97 19.56
CA ARG A 130 8.88 -6.62 20.20
C ARG A 130 8.74 -5.47 21.21
N LEU A 131 7.71 -5.54 22.04
CA LEU A 131 7.41 -4.57 23.09
C LEU A 131 7.49 -5.17 24.49
N SER A 132 7.97 -6.42 24.66
CA SER A 132 8.00 -7.14 25.93
C SER A 132 8.77 -6.36 27.00
N ASP A 133 9.96 -5.83 26.69
CA ASP A 133 10.80 -5.06 27.62
C ASP A 133 10.18 -3.71 28.03
N ALA A 134 9.26 -3.21 27.25
CA ALA A 134 8.57 -1.95 27.48
C ALA A 134 7.13 -2.14 27.97
N GLY A 135 6.63 -3.38 27.97
CA GLY A 135 5.23 -3.70 28.20
C GLY A 135 4.64 -3.15 29.50
N ASP A 136 5.48 -2.99 30.53
CA ASP A 136 5.09 -2.50 31.86
C ASP A 136 5.49 -1.05 32.12
N ARG A 137 5.91 -0.29 31.08
CA ARG A 137 6.13 1.15 31.12
C ARG A 137 4.93 1.91 30.58
N ALA A 138 4.67 3.11 31.13
CA ALA A 138 3.61 3.99 30.63
C ALA A 138 3.89 4.42 29.17
N ILE A 139 2.83 4.42 28.33
CA ILE A 139 2.93 4.68 26.88
C ILE A 139 3.49 6.07 26.58
N LYS A 140 3.27 7.06 27.43
CA LYS A 140 3.89 8.39 27.28
C LYS A 140 5.41 8.37 27.19
N THR A 141 6.06 7.28 27.63
CA THR A 141 7.51 7.07 27.51
C THR A 141 7.94 6.33 26.25
N TYR A 142 7.00 5.90 25.41
CA TYR A 142 7.27 5.18 24.18
C TYR A 142 7.74 6.13 23.07
N SER A 143 8.63 5.60 22.19
CA SER A 143 8.90 6.27 20.91
C SER A 143 7.67 6.21 20.00
N GLY A 144 7.63 7.05 18.95
CA GLY A 144 6.56 7.01 17.95
C GLY A 144 6.37 5.63 17.33
N GLY A 145 7.47 4.96 16.97
CA GLY A 145 7.44 3.60 16.43
C GLY A 145 6.92 2.56 17.43
N MET A 146 7.26 2.69 18.72
CA MET A 146 6.70 1.81 19.76
C MET A 146 5.21 2.01 19.96
N ARG A 147 4.74 3.29 19.97
CA ARG A 147 3.30 3.60 20.07
C ARG A 147 2.55 3.00 18.87
N ARG A 148 3.10 3.14 17.66
CA ARG A 148 2.46 2.62 16.45
C ARG A 148 2.37 1.10 16.44
N ARG A 149 3.42 0.41 16.89
CA ARG A 149 3.40 -1.05 17.06
C ARG A 149 2.37 -1.49 18.10
N LEU A 150 2.24 -0.77 19.21
CA LEU A 150 1.23 -1.07 20.22
C LEU A 150 -0.19 -0.81 19.70
N ASP A 151 -0.42 0.25 18.94
CA ASP A 151 -1.70 0.56 18.32
C ASP A 151 -2.16 -0.54 17.34
N LEU A 152 -1.21 -1.07 16.54
CA LEU A 152 -1.47 -2.22 15.68
C LEU A 152 -1.72 -3.50 16.51
N ALA A 153 -0.96 -3.73 17.58
CA ALA A 153 -1.20 -4.84 18.51
C ALA A 153 -2.60 -4.77 19.14
N ALA A 154 -3.05 -3.55 19.50
CA ALA A 154 -4.39 -3.29 20.02
C ALA A 154 -5.50 -3.71 19.05
N ALA A 155 -5.35 -3.40 17.77
CA ALA A 155 -6.28 -3.81 16.72
C ALA A 155 -6.38 -5.34 16.53
N LEU A 156 -5.35 -6.08 16.99
CA LEU A 156 -5.24 -7.53 16.85
C LEU A 156 -5.64 -8.32 18.09
N VAL A 157 -6.05 -7.66 19.16
CA VAL A 157 -6.44 -8.34 20.43
C VAL A 157 -7.49 -9.43 20.17
N MET A 158 -8.47 -9.16 19.32
CA MET A 158 -9.57 -10.07 18.97
C MET A 158 -9.25 -11.05 17.84
N ARG A 159 -8.00 -11.09 17.32
CA ARG A 159 -7.63 -11.89 16.15
C ARG A 159 -8.59 -11.72 14.97
N PRO A 160 -8.84 -10.48 14.52
CA PRO A 160 -9.80 -10.25 13.45
C PRO A 160 -9.29 -10.85 12.13
N PRO A 161 -10.18 -11.47 11.31
CA PRO A 161 -9.80 -11.96 9.99
C PRO A 161 -9.53 -10.85 8.97
N VAL A 162 -9.94 -9.61 9.26
CA VAL A 162 -9.71 -8.43 8.41
C VAL A 162 -9.12 -7.31 9.24
N LEU A 163 -8.04 -6.74 8.75
CA LEU A 163 -7.34 -5.60 9.35
C LEU A 163 -7.37 -4.40 8.40
N LEU A 164 -7.84 -3.27 8.90
CA LEU A 164 -7.83 -2.00 8.17
C LEU A 164 -6.76 -1.10 8.78
N LEU A 165 -5.82 -0.65 7.96
CA LEU A 165 -4.70 0.20 8.34
C LEU A 165 -4.79 1.55 7.62
N ASP A 166 -5.07 2.61 8.37
CA ASP A 166 -5.17 3.96 7.78
C ASP A 166 -3.86 4.71 8.01
N GLU A 167 -3.02 4.78 6.96
CA GLU A 167 -1.70 5.40 6.94
C GLU A 167 -0.77 4.91 8.09
N PRO A 168 -0.50 3.59 8.20
CA PRO A 168 0.12 3.00 9.39
C PRO A 168 1.55 3.46 9.65
N THR A 169 2.29 3.93 8.63
CA THR A 169 3.70 4.30 8.74
C THR A 169 3.95 5.80 8.74
N THR A 170 2.89 6.62 8.68
CA THR A 170 3.03 8.08 8.68
C THR A 170 3.72 8.56 9.95
N GLY A 171 4.77 9.38 9.78
CA GLY A 171 5.56 9.95 10.88
C GLY A 171 6.59 9.00 11.50
N LEU A 172 6.78 7.79 10.95
CA LEU A 172 7.82 6.87 11.39
C LEU A 172 9.13 7.11 10.66
N ASP A 173 10.24 6.87 11.36
CA ASP A 173 11.56 6.79 10.76
C ASP A 173 11.68 5.53 9.85
N PRO A 174 12.68 5.49 8.92
CA PRO A 174 12.81 4.38 7.98
C PRO A 174 12.96 3.00 8.64
N ALA A 175 13.67 2.89 9.78
CA ALA A 175 13.88 1.63 10.47
C ALA A 175 12.57 1.14 11.11
N SER A 176 11.83 2.03 11.80
CA SER A 176 10.52 1.72 12.38
C SER A 176 9.49 1.33 11.31
N ARG A 177 9.58 1.91 10.10
CA ARG A 177 8.74 1.54 8.96
C ARG A 177 8.99 0.11 8.51
N GLN A 178 10.26 -0.25 8.32
CA GLN A 178 10.67 -1.60 7.92
C GLN A 178 10.23 -2.66 8.93
N ASP A 179 10.40 -2.37 10.25
CA ASP A 179 9.92 -3.26 11.31
C ASP A 179 8.41 -3.49 11.23
N LEU A 180 7.63 -2.41 10.99
CA LEU A 180 6.18 -2.50 10.90
C LEU A 180 5.73 -3.29 9.66
N TRP A 181 6.40 -3.10 8.52
CA TRP A 181 6.13 -3.88 7.30
C TRP A 181 6.36 -5.37 7.55
N GLY A 182 7.45 -5.76 8.19
CA GLY A 182 7.70 -7.15 8.54
C GLY A 182 6.61 -7.77 9.44
N VAL A 183 6.03 -6.97 10.34
CA VAL A 183 4.88 -7.41 11.15
C VAL A 183 3.64 -7.62 10.27
N ILE A 184 3.33 -6.69 9.35
CA ILE A 184 2.18 -6.81 8.45
C ILE A 184 2.33 -8.04 7.54
N GLU A 185 3.52 -8.25 6.96
CA GLU A 185 3.85 -9.44 6.15
C GLU A 185 3.59 -10.74 6.94
N GLY A 186 4.00 -10.80 8.20
CA GLY A 186 3.75 -11.94 9.08
C GLY A 186 2.26 -12.19 9.31
N LEU A 187 1.47 -11.15 9.55
CA LEU A 187 0.01 -11.27 9.75
C LEU A 187 -0.71 -11.80 8.50
N VAL A 188 -0.28 -11.37 7.34
CA VAL A 188 -0.83 -11.85 6.05
C VAL A 188 -0.43 -13.31 5.82
N GLY A 189 0.83 -13.67 6.15
CA GLY A 189 1.29 -15.07 6.13
C GLY A 189 0.48 -15.99 7.04
N ASP A 190 -0.08 -15.48 8.14
CA ASP A 190 -0.98 -16.16 9.05
C ASP A 190 -2.46 -16.17 8.57
N GLY A 191 -2.74 -15.60 7.39
CA GLY A 191 -4.07 -15.60 6.76
C GLY A 191 -4.94 -14.37 7.04
N THR A 192 -4.42 -13.34 7.69
CA THR A 192 -5.14 -12.08 7.89
C THR A 192 -5.27 -11.32 6.57
N THR A 193 -6.48 -10.84 6.25
CA THR A 193 -6.68 -9.95 5.10
C THR A 193 -6.42 -8.51 5.51
N VAL A 194 -5.69 -7.75 4.71
CA VAL A 194 -5.32 -6.37 5.02
C VAL A 194 -5.83 -5.39 3.96
N LEU A 195 -6.49 -4.33 4.38
CA LEU A 195 -6.70 -3.12 3.58
C LEU A 195 -5.80 -2.03 4.16
N LEU A 196 -4.84 -1.57 3.38
CA LEU A 196 -3.86 -0.57 3.75
C LEU A 196 -4.11 0.71 2.96
N THR A 197 -4.35 1.84 3.65
CA THR A 197 -4.28 3.14 2.96
C THR A 197 -2.88 3.72 3.12
N THR A 198 -2.35 4.30 2.07
CA THR A 198 -1.06 4.98 2.12
C THR A 198 -0.94 6.08 1.07
N GLN A 199 -0.05 7.02 1.31
CA GLN A 199 0.48 7.96 0.32
C GLN A 199 1.94 7.62 -0.06
N TYR A 200 2.54 6.63 0.61
CA TYR A 200 3.90 6.18 0.34
C TYR A 200 3.88 5.02 -0.67
N LEU A 201 4.42 5.28 -1.84
CA LEU A 201 4.44 4.35 -2.96
C LEU A 201 5.30 3.12 -2.68
N GLU A 202 6.42 3.31 -1.96
CA GLU A 202 7.29 2.24 -1.51
C GLU A 202 6.55 1.23 -0.60
N GLU A 203 5.63 1.71 0.26
CA GLU A 203 4.82 0.85 1.12
C GLU A 203 3.84 -0.01 0.32
N ALA A 204 3.18 0.61 -0.68
CA ALA A 204 2.29 -0.11 -1.56
C ALA A 204 3.05 -1.12 -2.44
N ASP A 205 4.21 -0.73 -2.98
CA ASP A 205 5.06 -1.60 -3.82
C ASP A 205 5.56 -2.84 -3.06
N ARG A 206 5.84 -2.68 -1.76
CA ARG A 206 6.35 -3.76 -0.91
C ARG A 206 5.27 -4.68 -0.39
N LEU A 207 4.15 -4.14 0.07
CA LEU A 207 3.16 -4.89 0.86
C LEU A 207 1.95 -5.36 0.06
N ALA A 208 1.55 -4.61 -0.98
CA ALA A 208 0.28 -4.85 -1.63
C ALA A 208 0.35 -5.92 -2.72
N ASP A 209 -0.54 -6.89 -2.66
CA ASP A 209 -0.79 -7.85 -3.74
C ASP A 209 -1.53 -7.17 -4.91
N ASP A 210 -2.46 -6.27 -4.59
CA ASP A 210 -3.16 -5.42 -5.56
C ASP A 210 -3.25 -3.98 -5.04
N ILE A 211 -3.27 -3.03 -5.96
CA ILE A 211 -3.29 -1.59 -5.65
C ILE A 211 -4.49 -0.95 -6.33
N VAL A 212 -5.23 -0.15 -5.58
CA VAL A 212 -6.27 0.74 -6.09
C VAL A 212 -5.84 2.18 -5.88
N VAL A 213 -5.66 2.91 -6.96
CA VAL A 213 -5.33 4.35 -6.92
C VAL A 213 -6.63 5.15 -6.93
N ILE A 214 -6.90 5.88 -5.86
CA ILE A 214 -8.02 6.83 -5.79
C ILE A 214 -7.50 8.23 -6.04
N ASN A 215 -8.14 8.94 -6.96
CA ASN A 215 -7.92 10.35 -7.21
C ASN A 215 -9.27 11.07 -7.28
N GLU A 216 -9.43 12.18 -6.55
CA GLU A 216 -10.66 12.99 -6.50
C GLU A 216 -11.96 12.16 -6.31
N GLY A 217 -11.90 11.11 -5.47
CA GLY A 217 -13.06 10.27 -5.11
C GLY A 217 -13.46 9.24 -6.16
N VAL A 218 -12.65 8.99 -7.19
CA VAL A 218 -12.86 7.91 -8.17
C VAL A 218 -11.67 6.97 -8.23
N VAL A 219 -11.87 5.72 -8.64
CA VAL A 219 -10.78 4.79 -8.95
C VAL A 219 -10.14 5.22 -10.27
N ALA A 220 -8.90 5.68 -10.20
CA ALA A 220 -8.15 6.16 -11.36
C ALA A 220 -7.33 5.03 -12.02
N ALA A 221 -6.85 4.07 -11.23
CA ALA A 221 -6.16 2.87 -11.72
C ALA A 221 -6.31 1.73 -10.70
N GLN A 222 -6.22 0.49 -11.19
CA GLN A 222 -6.16 -0.72 -10.36
C GLN A 222 -5.30 -1.78 -11.05
N GLY A 223 -4.58 -2.58 -10.26
CA GLY A 223 -3.76 -3.71 -10.66
C GLY A 223 -2.61 -3.95 -9.71
N THR A 224 -1.81 -4.98 -9.98
CA THR A 224 -0.57 -5.20 -9.23
C THR A 224 0.42 -4.06 -9.45
N ALA A 225 1.39 -3.90 -8.56
CA ALA A 225 2.46 -2.91 -8.75
C ALA A 225 3.14 -3.05 -10.13
N SER A 226 3.39 -4.29 -10.57
CA SER A 226 3.96 -4.60 -11.89
C SER A 226 3.04 -4.13 -13.03
N ASP A 227 1.73 -4.44 -12.97
CA ASP A 227 0.78 -4.04 -14.00
C ASP A 227 0.69 -2.51 -14.13
N LEU A 228 0.68 -1.83 -12.99
CA LEU A 228 0.61 -0.36 -12.97
C LEU A 228 1.88 0.27 -13.56
N LYS A 229 3.07 -0.24 -13.21
CA LYS A 229 4.35 0.21 -13.78
C LYS A 229 4.41 -0.03 -15.30
N GLN A 230 3.98 -1.20 -15.78
CA GLN A 230 3.96 -1.54 -17.20
C GLN A 230 3.06 -0.63 -18.05
N ARG A 231 1.98 -0.09 -17.47
CA ARG A 231 1.09 0.86 -18.19
C ARG A 231 1.76 2.18 -18.54
N LEU A 232 2.83 2.57 -17.83
CA LEU A 232 3.57 3.81 -18.09
C LEU A 232 4.61 3.69 -19.18
N GLY A 233 5.10 2.50 -19.41
CA GLY A 233 6.13 2.26 -20.39
C GLY A 233 7.03 1.09 -20.08
N GLU A 234 7.98 0.88 -20.98
CA GLU A 234 8.99 -0.18 -20.87
C GLU A 234 10.16 0.31 -20.00
N THR A 235 10.86 -0.62 -19.37
CA THR A 235 12.19 -0.35 -18.77
C THR A 235 13.07 0.34 -19.81
N MET A 236 13.76 1.40 -19.43
CA MET A 236 14.63 2.16 -20.31
C MET A 236 16.09 1.94 -19.95
N LEU A 237 16.91 1.63 -20.94
CA LEU A 237 18.36 1.72 -20.82
C LEU A 237 18.77 3.15 -21.18
N VAL A 238 19.37 3.87 -20.27
CA VAL A 238 19.88 5.23 -20.48
C VAL A 238 21.40 5.15 -20.57
N VAL A 239 21.97 5.58 -21.69
CA VAL A 239 23.41 5.55 -21.90
C VAL A 239 23.88 6.95 -22.29
N SER A 240 24.82 7.51 -21.49
CA SER A 240 25.48 8.75 -21.83
C SER A 240 26.59 8.48 -22.87
N MET A 241 26.64 9.27 -23.91
CA MET A 241 27.64 9.23 -24.96
C MET A 241 28.66 10.35 -24.80
N GLY A 242 29.84 10.22 -25.39
CA GLY A 242 30.90 11.24 -25.31
C GLY A 242 30.51 12.60 -25.92
N SER A 243 29.49 12.67 -26.81
CA SER A 243 28.98 13.87 -27.42
C SER A 243 27.59 13.66 -28.03
N ASP A 244 26.88 14.75 -28.33
CA ASP A 244 25.59 14.72 -29.05
C ASP A 244 25.70 14.05 -30.42
N ALA A 245 26.83 14.23 -31.12
CA ALA A 245 27.10 13.63 -32.41
C ALA A 245 27.26 12.09 -32.27
N SER A 246 27.94 11.63 -31.20
CA SER A 246 28.04 10.20 -30.88
C SER A 246 26.68 9.58 -30.55
N ALA A 247 25.83 10.33 -29.82
CA ALA A 247 24.47 9.89 -29.50
C ALA A 247 23.61 9.76 -30.77
N ALA A 248 23.71 10.70 -31.72
CA ALA A 248 23.02 10.63 -33.00
C ALA A 248 23.45 9.42 -33.87
N ALA A 249 24.74 9.12 -33.88
CA ALA A 249 25.26 7.92 -34.56
C ALA A 249 24.74 6.64 -33.90
N ALA A 250 24.71 6.60 -32.57
CA ALA A 250 24.16 5.49 -31.77
C ALA A 250 22.68 5.24 -32.07
N ILE A 251 21.84 6.29 -32.11
CA ILE A 251 20.41 6.18 -32.49
C ILE A 251 20.26 5.59 -33.90
N THR A 252 21.10 6.00 -34.84
CA THR A 252 21.09 5.46 -36.20
C THR A 252 21.43 3.97 -36.22
N ALA A 253 22.41 3.54 -35.43
CA ALA A 253 22.75 2.14 -35.29
C ALA A 253 21.67 1.29 -34.62
N LEU A 254 20.94 1.88 -33.67
CA LEU A 254 19.84 1.24 -32.96
C LEU A 254 18.53 1.14 -33.77
N ALA A 255 18.42 1.83 -34.91
CA ALA A 255 17.15 1.97 -35.67
C ALA A 255 16.51 0.61 -36.05
N SER A 256 17.30 -0.46 -36.26
CA SER A 256 16.78 -1.79 -36.55
C SER A 256 16.51 -2.66 -35.34
N ALA A 257 17.28 -2.49 -34.25
CA ALA A 257 17.21 -3.33 -33.04
C ALA A 257 16.26 -2.74 -31.99
N ALA A 258 16.20 -1.41 -31.89
CA ALA A 258 15.37 -0.67 -30.94
C ALA A 258 14.83 0.63 -31.58
N PRO A 259 13.85 0.55 -32.50
CA PRO A 259 13.40 1.68 -33.30
C PRO A 259 12.72 2.80 -32.47
N SER A 260 12.28 2.50 -31.27
CA SER A 260 11.67 3.49 -30.37
C SER A 260 12.70 4.22 -29.47
N SER A 261 14.00 4.05 -29.72
CA SER A 261 15.04 4.78 -28.98
C SER A 261 14.99 6.28 -29.27
N THR A 262 15.24 7.09 -28.25
CA THR A 262 15.24 8.55 -28.33
C THR A 262 16.57 9.13 -27.88
N GLN A 263 16.89 10.33 -28.36
CA GLN A 263 18.10 11.09 -27.96
C GLN A 263 17.70 12.33 -27.18
N HIS A 264 18.38 12.58 -26.08
CA HIS A 264 18.27 13.77 -25.25
C HIS A 264 19.66 14.33 -24.95
N GLY A 265 20.10 15.28 -25.80
CA GLY A 265 21.49 15.77 -25.75
C GLY A 265 22.48 14.64 -26.06
N ASN A 266 23.43 14.41 -25.18
CA ASN A 266 24.39 13.32 -25.28
C ASN A 266 23.91 12.00 -24.66
N GLU A 267 22.66 11.91 -24.18
CA GLU A 267 22.06 10.66 -23.67
C GLU A 267 21.15 10.00 -24.68
N ILE A 268 21.20 8.68 -24.75
CA ILE A 268 20.26 7.86 -25.50
C ILE A 268 19.40 7.04 -24.55
N HIS A 269 18.10 7.02 -24.83
CA HIS A 269 17.11 6.28 -24.08
C HIS A 269 16.60 5.14 -24.96
N VAL A 270 16.85 3.92 -24.55
CA VAL A 270 16.55 2.68 -25.32
C VAL A 270 15.52 1.85 -24.56
N PRO A 271 14.30 1.68 -25.08
CA PRO A 271 13.33 0.77 -24.49
C PRO A 271 13.83 -0.66 -24.45
N LEU A 272 13.83 -1.28 -23.27
CA LEU A 272 14.28 -2.65 -23.06
C LEU A 272 13.11 -3.63 -23.16
N LYS A 273 13.13 -4.49 -24.18
CA LYS A 273 12.28 -5.67 -24.28
C LYS A 273 13.09 -6.92 -23.99
N GLY A 274 13.17 -7.30 -22.71
CA GLY A 274 13.92 -8.48 -22.29
C GLY A 274 14.89 -8.16 -21.16
N GLY A 275 15.43 -9.24 -20.54
CA GLY A 275 16.33 -9.13 -19.39
C GLY A 275 17.77 -8.74 -19.77
N ALA A 276 18.74 -9.14 -18.91
CA ALA A 276 20.18 -8.82 -19.04
C ALA A 276 20.78 -9.13 -20.43
N GLY A 277 20.21 -10.10 -21.17
CA GLY A 277 20.62 -10.41 -22.54
C GLY A 277 20.40 -9.24 -23.50
N ALA A 278 19.23 -8.59 -23.44
CA ALA A 278 18.90 -7.43 -24.29
C ALA A 278 19.84 -6.25 -24.01
N VAL A 279 20.13 -6.00 -22.73
CA VAL A 279 21.08 -4.95 -22.31
C VAL A 279 22.45 -5.20 -22.94
N ARG A 280 22.97 -6.43 -22.80
CA ARG A 280 24.27 -6.80 -23.40
C ARG A 280 24.30 -6.60 -24.93
N ASP A 281 23.24 -7.02 -25.62
CA ASP A 281 23.18 -6.96 -27.08
C ASP A 281 23.11 -5.49 -27.56
N ILE A 282 22.35 -4.64 -26.87
CA ILE A 282 22.32 -3.19 -27.12
C ILE A 282 23.70 -2.57 -26.86
N LEU A 283 24.33 -2.86 -25.73
CA LEU A 283 25.66 -2.31 -25.42
C LEU A 283 26.72 -2.74 -26.42
N ASN A 284 26.71 -4.00 -26.87
CA ASN A 284 27.62 -4.50 -27.93
C ASN A 284 27.40 -3.73 -29.23
N LEU A 285 26.14 -3.48 -29.62
CA LEU A 285 25.79 -2.71 -30.81
C LEU A 285 26.32 -1.27 -30.69
N LEU A 286 26.12 -0.62 -29.56
CA LEU A 286 26.63 0.72 -29.29
C LEU A 286 28.15 0.79 -29.33
N GLN A 287 28.88 -0.19 -28.76
CA GLN A 287 30.32 -0.27 -28.82
C GLN A 287 30.81 -0.44 -30.25
N SER A 288 30.08 -1.16 -31.12
CA SER A 288 30.45 -1.35 -32.52
C SER A 288 30.45 -0.06 -33.35
N THR A 289 29.81 1.01 -32.86
CA THR A 289 29.82 2.35 -33.48
C THR A 289 31.16 3.08 -33.28
N GLY A 290 32.07 2.54 -32.46
CA GLY A 290 33.34 3.17 -32.11
C GLY A 290 33.18 4.37 -31.15
N SER A 291 31.98 4.60 -30.60
CA SER A 291 31.71 5.69 -29.65
C SER A 291 32.10 5.26 -28.25
N GLU A 292 32.65 6.19 -27.49
CA GLU A 292 32.92 5.99 -26.07
C GLU A 292 31.60 6.04 -25.28
N LEU A 293 31.29 4.94 -24.54
CA LEU A 293 30.16 4.84 -23.66
C LEU A 293 30.54 5.44 -22.31
N GLY A 294 29.73 6.37 -21.82
CA GLY A 294 29.86 6.94 -20.48
C GLY A 294 29.05 6.17 -19.44
N ARG A 295 28.22 6.90 -18.68
CA ARG A 295 27.36 6.33 -17.66
C ARG A 295 26.25 5.47 -18.30
N ILE A 296 25.96 4.33 -17.67
CA ILE A 296 24.91 3.40 -18.08
C ILE A 296 23.98 3.23 -16.89
N ASP A 297 22.70 3.55 -17.09
CA ASP A 297 21.65 3.38 -16.09
C ASP A 297 20.50 2.57 -16.68
N ILE A 298 19.85 1.76 -15.86
CA ILE A 298 18.58 1.10 -16.19
C ILE A 298 17.50 1.79 -15.37
N HIS A 299 16.59 2.45 -16.05
CA HIS A 299 15.46 3.13 -15.44
C HIS A 299 14.21 2.28 -15.63
N GLU A 300 13.75 1.66 -14.53
CA GLU A 300 12.47 0.98 -14.48
C GLU A 300 11.39 1.99 -14.06
N PRO A 301 10.21 1.97 -14.70
CA PRO A 301 9.09 2.77 -14.24
C PRO A 301 8.81 2.50 -12.77
N THR A 302 8.65 3.55 -11.99
CA THR A 302 8.34 3.46 -10.57
C THR A 302 6.83 3.67 -10.33
N LEU A 303 6.33 3.32 -9.16
CA LEU A 303 4.96 3.71 -8.78
C LEU A 303 4.83 5.24 -8.62
N ASP A 304 5.93 5.97 -8.36
CA ASP A 304 5.94 7.43 -8.35
C ASP A 304 5.58 7.99 -9.73
N ASP A 305 6.15 7.42 -10.79
CA ASP A 305 5.85 7.81 -12.17
C ASP A 305 4.39 7.51 -12.52
N VAL A 306 3.86 6.35 -12.09
CA VAL A 306 2.43 5.99 -12.23
C VAL A 306 1.56 7.04 -11.56
N PHE A 307 1.89 7.36 -10.32
CA PHE A 307 1.12 8.28 -9.51
C PHE A 307 1.10 9.71 -10.12
N LEU A 308 2.26 10.20 -10.54
CA LEU A 308 2.39 11.51 -11.20
C LEU A 308 1.59 11.57 -12.51
N SER A 309 1.58 10.51 -13.31
CA SER A 309 0.81 10.45 -14.55
C SER A 309 -0.71 10.49 -14.32
N ILE A 310 -1.18 9.86 -13.24
CA ILE A 310 -2.60 9.77 -12.88
C ILE A 310 -3.09 11.05 -12.19
N THR A 311 -2.26 11.67 -11.35
CA THR A 311 -2.64 12.85 -10.58
C THR A 311 -2.36 14.17 -11.31
N GLY A 312 -1.79 14.11 -12.52
CA GLY A 312 -1.46 15.24 -13.37
C GLY A 312 -0.45 16.14 -12.69
N GLY A 313 0.83 15.76 -12.70
CA GLY A 313 1.92 16.45 -12.01
C GLY A 313 1.78 17.97 -12.01
N LYS A 314 1.30 18.50 -10.89
CA LYS A 314 1.26 19.93 -10.57
C LYS A 314 2.35 20.22 -9.59
#